data_febfbb8885550a44834ffa9261e177a7
#
_entry.id   febfbb8885550a44834ffa9261e177a7
#
_cell.length_a   1.000
_cell.length_b   1.000
_cell.length_c   1.000
_cell.angle_alpha   90.00
_cell.angle_beta   90.00
_cell.angle_gamma   90.00
#
_symmetry.space_group_name_H-M   'P 1'
#
loop_
_entity.id
_entity.type
_entity.pdbx_description
1 polymer ?
#
loop_
_entity_poly.entity_id
_entity_poly.type
_entity_poly.pdbx_seq_one_letter_code
_entity_poly.pdbx_strand_id
1 'polypeptide(L)'
;MEKIFRHFKGGYYRFITEVTNSETQEKEVVYQALYGEHKVWTRPADMFYGQVNIDGVYIYRFKEVVGVPVLFKKTNENAIMPTKAHNDDFCYDCYAVSEKEIAHNVWKYGLGFALQIENRNKPADISRCFTLRPRSSVWKTGMALSNSEATIDDGFVGEISAVFYHVMPNMPRYKVGDKIVQFHLETSDNIMLIETDELNKTERGDNGYGSSDKK
;
A
#
# COMPACT_ATOMS: atom_id res chain seq x y z
N MET A 1 -6.06 -16.97 1.12
CA MET A 1 -6.03 -15.50 1.18
C MET A 1 -6.79 -15.08 2.43
N GLU A 2 -6.25 -14.17 3.21
CA GLU A 2 -6.89 -13.66 4.42
C GLU A 2 -8.16 -12.89 4.08
N LYS A 3 -9.27 -13.17 4.78
CA LYS A 3 -10.53 -12.46 4.55
C LYS A 3 -10.67 -11.32 5.55
N ILE A 4 -10.80 -10.10 5.03
CA ILE A 4 -11.05 -8.89 5.81
C ILE A 4 -12.47 -8.43 5.56
N PHE A 5 -13.14 -8.04 6.63
CA PHE A 5 -14.49 -7.51 6.59
C PHE A 5 -14.53 -6.11 7.16
N ARG A 6 -15.31 -5.22 6.53
CA ARG A 6 -15.65 -3.91 7.06
C ARG A 6 -17.05 -3.96 7.67
N HIS A 7 -17.17 -3.58 8.94
CA HIS A 7 -18.47 -3.42 9.60
C HIS A 7 -19.18 -2.15 9.11
N PHE A 8 -20.52 -2.16 9.04
CA PHE A 8 -21.30 -1.01 8.53
C PHE A 8 -21.09 0.29 9.32
N LYS A 9 -20.75 0.21 10.60
CA LYS A 9 -20.38 1.37 11.45
C LYS A 9 -18.93 1.86 11.25
N GLY A 10 -18.19 1.33 10.29
CA GLY A 10 -16.73 1.50 10.13
C GLY A 10 -15.98 0.35 10.81
N GLY A 11 -14.68 0.48 10.99
CA GLY A 11 -13.84 -0.58 11.56
C GLY A 11 -13.64 -1.77 10.63
N TYR A 12 -12.42 -2.29 10.65
CA TYR A 12 -12.01 -3.45 9.85
C TYR A 12 -11.71 -4.61 10.77
N TYR A 13 -12.06 -5.81 10.32
CA TYR A 13 -11.96 -7.03 11.10
C TYR A 13 -11.39 -8.14 10.23
N ARG A 14 -10.48 -8.92 10.81
CA ARG A 14 -9.97 -10.14 10.23
C ARG A 14 -10.89 -11.29 10.58
N PHE A 15 -11.33 -12.04 9.58
CA PHE A 15 -11.97 -13.33 9.80
C PHE A 15 -10.91 -14.34 10.26
N ILE A 16 -11.19 -15.07 11.33
CA ILE A 16 -10.31 -16.12 11.83
C ILE A 16 -10.84 -17.47 11.40
N THR A 17 -12.05 -17.81 11.83
CA THR A 17 -12.69 -19.11 11.52
C THR A 17 -14.18 -19.07 11.83
N GLU A 18 -14.91 -20.10 11.39
CA GLU A 18 -16.23 -20.45 11.91
C GLU A 18 -16.08 -21.59 12.93
N VAL A 19 -16.86 -21.52 14.00
CA VAL A 19 -16.92 -22.52 15.05
C VAL A 19 -18.39 -22.92 15.30
N THR A 20 -18.60 -24.08 15.92
CA THR A 20 -19.90 -24.47 16.40
C THR A 20 -19.92 -24.33 17.93
N ASN A 21 -20.85 -23.59 18.45
CA ASN A 21 -21.06 -23.46 19.88
C ASN A 21 -21.46 -24.85 20.46
N SER A 22 -20.70 -25.34 21.42
CA SER A 22 -20.89 -26.70 21.95
C SER A 22 -22.20 -26.88 22.70
N GLU A 23 -22.80 -25.81 23.20
CA GLU A 23 -24.05 -25.84 23.96
C GLU A 23 -25.28 -25.64 23.07
N THR A 24 -25.25 -24.57 22.25
CA THR A 24 -26.38 -24.18 21.39
C THR A 24 -26.39 -24.88 20.04
N GLN A 25 -25.27 -25.48 19.64
CA GLN A 25 -25.02 -26.06 18.30
C GLN A 25 -25.15 -25.06 17.15
N GLU A 26 -25.17 -23.77 17.46
CA GLU A 26 -25.22 -22.71 16.47
C GLU A 26 -23.81 -22.42 15.91
N LYS A 27 -23.76 -22.00 14.64
CA LYS A 27 -22.51 -21.55 14.02
C LYS A 27 -22.18 -20.13 14.43
N GLU A 28 -20.94 -19.91 14.83
CA GLU A 28 -20.39 -18.59 15.16
C GLU A 28 -19.18 -18.27 14.31
N VAL A 29 -19.04 -17.00 13.94
CA VAL A 29 -17.83 -16.47 13.31
C VAL A 29 -16.91 -15.89 14.38
N VAL A 30 -15.65 -16.35 14.38
CA VAL A 30 -14.57 -15.79 15.19
C VAL A 30 -13.82 -14.77 14.35
N TYR A 31 -13.69 -13.54 14.84
CA TYR A 31 -13.07 -12.45 14.10
C TYR A 31 -12.31 -11.50 15.04
N GLN A 32 -11.29 -10.83 14.52
CA GLN A 32 -10.42 -9.92 15.27
C GLN A 32 -10.54 -8.50 14.75
N ALA A 33 -10.67 -7.51 15.65
CA ALA A 33 -10.58 -6.10 15.29
C ALA A 33 -9.16 -5.75 14.80
N LEU A 34 -9.06 -4.99 13.71
CA LEU A 34 -7.78 -4.47 13.19
C LEU A 34 -7.47 -3.06 13.73
N TYR A 35 -8.04 -2.71 14.89
CA TYR A 35 -7.88 -1.43 15.56
C TYR A 35 -7.94 -1.58 17.08
N GLY A 36 -7.50 -0.55 17.79
CA GLY A 36 -7.49 -0.51 19.25
C GLY A 36 -6.65 -1.65 19.85
N GLU A 37 -7.21 -2.38 20.82
CA GLU A 37 -6.53 -3.48 21.50
C GLU A 37 -6.53 -4.80 20.69
N HIS A 38 -6.93 -4.79 19.43
CA HIS A 38 -7.00 -5.96 18.55
C HIS A 38 -7.81 -7.15 19.15
N LYS A 39 -8.89 -6.85 19.86
CA LYS A 39 -9.72 -7.87 20.52
C LYS A 39 -10.29 -8.85 19.53
N VAL A 40 -10.36 -10.11 19.97
CA VAL A 40 -11.03 -11.21 19.26
C VAL A 40 -12.46 -11.32 19.79
N TRP A 41 -13.40 -11.50 18.87
CA TRP A 41 -14.82 -11.56 19.12
C TRP A 41 -15.44 -12.81 18.48
N THR A 42 -16.57 -13.27 19.02
CA THR A 42 -17.46 -14.19 18.34
C THR A 42 -18.81 -13.54 18.06
N ARG A 43 -19.51 -14.05 17.06
CA ARG A 43 -20.88 -13.66 16.71
C ARG A 43 -21.57 -14.78 15.97
N PRO A 44 -22.89 -15.01 16.21
CA PRO A 44 -23.69 -15.92 15.37
C PRO A 44 -23.47 -15.63 13.88
N ALA A 45 -23.26 -16.69 13.09
CA ALA A 45 -22.88 -16.58 11.68
C ALA A 45 -23.96 -15.86 10.85
N ASP A 46 -25.23 -16.11 11.12
CA ASP A 46 -26.36 -15.42 10.50
C ASP A 46 -26.36 -13.91 10.76
N MET A 47 -25.96 -13.49 11.98
CA MET A 47 -25.80 -12.07 12.32
C MET A 47 -24.55 -11.47 11.68
N PHE A 48 -23.49 -12.25 11.51
CA PHE A 48 -22.25 -11.75 10.88
C PHE A 48 -22.46 -11.48 9.39
N TYR A 49 -23.00 -12.46 8.66
CA TYR A 49 -23.26 -12.35 7.22
C TYR A 49 -24.59 -11.65 6.88
N GLY A 50 -25.43 -11.44 7.88
CA GLY A 50 -26.75 -10.86 7.71
C GLY A 50 -26.73 -9.36 7.42
N GLN A 51 -27.91 -8.85 7.09
CA GLN A 51 -28.14 -7.43 6.85
C GLN A 51 -28.68 -6.73 8.07
N VAL A 52 -28.50 -5.42 8.15
CA VAL A 52 -29.13 -4.52 9.12
C VAL A 52 -29.95 -3.48 8.37
N ASN A 53 -31.09 -3.11 8.94
CA ASN A 53 -31.90 -2.03 8.41
C ASN A 53 -31.44 -0.72 9.04
N ILE A 54 -31.02 0.24 8.25
CA ILE A 54 -30.66 1.60 8.65
C ILE A 54 -31.51 2.56 7.83
N ASP A 55 -32.44 3.22 8.51
CA ASP A 55 -33.35 4.22 7.91
C ASP A 55 -34.10 3.69 6.66
N GLY A 56 -34.54 2.42 6.73
CA GLY A 56 -35.28 1.75 5.64
C GLY A 56 -34.40 1.09 4.58
N VAL A 57 -33.07 1.23 4.67
CA VAL A 57 -32.12 0.61 3.74
C VAL A 57 -31.47 -0.61 4.39
N TYR A 58 -31.53 -1.76 3.70
CA TYR A 58 -30.87 -2.99 4.13
C TYR A 58 -29.42 -3.01 3.61
N ILE A 59 -28.46 -3.07 4.54
CA ILE A 59 -27.03 -3.16 4.23
C ILE A 59 -26.41 -4.34 4.97
N TYR A 60 -25.38 -4.98 4.39
CA TYR A 60 -24.65 -6.04 5.06
C TYR A 60 -23.98 -5.52 6.34
N ARG A 61 -24.16 -6.26 7.46
CA ARG A 61 -23.51 -5.93 8.74
C ARG A 61 -21.99 -5.92 8.61
N PHE A 62 -21.44 -6.93 7.91
CA PHE A 62 -20.05 -7.01 7.52
C PHE A 62 -19.98 -7.25 6.02
N LYS A 63 -19.17 -6.46 5.33
CA LYS A 63 -18.90 -6.61 3.91
C LYS A 63 -17.45 -7.01 3.72
N GLU A 64 -17.21 -8.11 3.00
CA GLU A 64 -15.85 -8.53 2.65
C GLU A 64 -15.15 -7.45 1.83
N VAL A 65 -13.89 -7.17 2.20
CA VAL A 65 -13.02 -6.22 1.52
C VAL A 65 -11.94 -7.01 0.79
N VAL A 66 -11.89 -6.86 -0.51
CA VAL A 66 -10.87 -7.51 -1.34
C VAL A 66 -9.63 -6.64 -1.38
N GLY A 67 -8.47 -7.21 -1.03
CA GLY A 67 -7.18 -6.52 -1.09
C GLY A 67 -6.25 -6.93 0.05
N VAL A 68 -5.02 -6.41 0.00
CA VAL A 68 -4.04 -6.53 1.10
C VAL A 68 -4.33 -5.41 2.10
N PRO A 69 -4.58 -5.73 3.38
CA PRO A 69 -4.79 -4.70 4.39
C PRO A 69 -3.52 -3.88 4.61
N VAL A 70 -3.66 -2.56 4.55
CA VAL A 70 -2.59 -1.61 4.80
C VAL A 70 -3.05 -0.65 5.89
N LEU A 71 -2.31 -0.60 6.98
CA LEU A 71 -2.54 0.34 8.07
C LEU A 71 -2.00 1.71 7.66
N PHE A 72 -2.82 2.73 7.83
CA PHE A 72 -2.49 4.12 7.54
C PHE A 72 -2.44 4.91 8.85
N LYS A 73 -1.31 5.54 9.13
CA LYS A 73 -1.12 6.40 10.30
C LYS A 73 -0.77 7.82 9.87
N LYS A 74 -1.55 8.81 10.27
CA LYS A 74 -1.16 10.21 10.12
C LYS A 74 0.05 10.52 11.00
N THR A 75 1.05 11.17 10.42
CA THR A 75 2.21 11.76 11.13
C THR A 75 2.13 13.29 11.13
N ASN A 76 1.22 13.85 10.33
CA ASN A 76 0.88 15.26 10.25
C ASN A 76 -0.65 15.39 10.18
N GLU A 77 -1.23 16.38 10.87
CA GLU A 77 -2.68 16.60 10.90
C GLU A 77 -3.29 16.89 9.51
N ASN A 78 -2.51 17.55 8.63
CA ASN A 78 -2.90 17.85 7.27
C ASN A 78 -2.74 16.65 6.30
N ALA A 79 -2.34 15.47 6.80
CA ALA A 79 -2.20 14.28 5.95
C ALA A 79 -3.53 13.91 5.32
N ILE A 80 -3.48 13.70 4.00
CA ILE A 80 -4.60 13.26 3.18
C ILE A 80 -4.41 11.77 2.89
N MET A 81 -5.46 10.97 3.15
CA MET A 81 -5.42 9.56 2.77
C MET A 81 -5.31 9.45 1.25
N PRO A 82 -4.32 8.69 0.74
CA PRO A 82 -4.15 8.50 -0.70
C PRO A 82 -5.41 7.92 -1.36
N THR A 83 -5.75 8.42 -2.52
CA THR A 83 -6.96 8.01 -3.26
C THR A 83 -6.64 7.73 -4.71
N LYS A 84 -7.47 6.92 -5.35
CA LYS A 84 -7.52 6.78 -6.79
C LYS A 84 -8.54 7.75 -7.36
N ALA A 85 -8.28 8.35 -8.53
CA ALA A 85 -9.26 9.19 -9.22
C ALA A 85 -10.39 8.33 -9.80
N HIS A 86 -10.04 7.15 -10.33
CA HIS A 86 -10.99 6.14 -10.85
C HIS A 86 -10.72 4.80 -10.17
N ASN A 87 -11.74 3.94 -10.05
CA ASN A 87 -11.63 2.65 -9.35
C ASN A 87 -10.63 1.69 -10.01
N ASP A 88 -10.41 1.81 -11.30
CA ASP A 88 -9.50 1.02 -12.12
C ASP A 88 -8.10 1.62 -12.26
N ASP A 89 -7.85 2.80 -11.68
CA ASP A 89 -6.48 3.34 -11.61
C ASP A 89 -5.57 2.36 -10.84
N PHE A 90 -4.35 2.19 -11.33
CA PHE A 90 -3.38 1.29 -10.70
C PHE A 90 -2.80 1.87 -9.42
N CYS A 91 -2.49 3.16 -9.40
CA CYS A 91 -1.81 3.85 -8.29
C CYS A 91 -2.74 4.73 -7.47
N TYR A 92 -2.33 4.99 -6.23
CA TYR A 92 -2.94 5.95 -5.31
C TYR A 92 -2.15 7.26 -5.32
N ASP A 93 -2.84 8.37 -5.56
CA ASP A 93 -2.26 9.73 -5.55
C ASP A 93 -1.92 10.19 -4.14
N CYS A 94 -0.76 10.83 -3.96
CA CYS A 94 -0.29 11.39 -2.70
C CYS A 94 -0.03 12.89 -2.81
N TYR A 95 -0.34 13.60 -1.73
CA TYR A 95 -0.22 15.05 -1.61
C TYR A 95 0.97 15.43 -0.75
N ALA A 96 1.68 16.50 -1.12
CA ALA A 96 2.68 17.12 -0.27
C ALA A 96 2.00 17.86 0.88
N VAL A 97 2.41 17.62 2.12
CA VAL A 97 1.96 18.36 3.31
C VAL A 97 3.08 19.22 3.93
N SER A 98 4.31 19.00 3.50
CA SER A 98 5.46 19.81 3.87
C SER A 98 6.46 19.85 2.71
N GLU A 99 7.27 20.91 2.68
CA GLU A 99 8.36 21.05 1.71
C GLU A 99 9.59 21.65 2.39
N LYS A 100 10.77 21.17 2.03
CA LYS A 100 12.05 21.67 2.52
C LYS A 100 13.13 21.52 1.46
N GLU A 101 13.86 22.59 1.19
CA GLU A 101 15.11 22.48 0.43
C GLU A 101 16.18 21.89 1.35
N ILE A 102 16.72 20.73 0.96
CA ILE A 102 17.72 19.98 1.74
C ILE A 102 19.13 20.13 1.18
N ALA A 103 19.25 20.51 -0.08
CA ALA A 103 20.47 20.93 -0.76
C ALA A 103 20.06 21.83 -1.92
N HIS A 104 21.02 22.52 -2.55
CA HIS A 104 20.74 23.42 -3.68
C HIS A 104 19.95 22.71 -4.78
N ASN A 105 18.74 23.20 -5.07
CA ASN A 105 17.78 22.61 -6.00
C ASN A 105 17.34 21.17 -5.68
N VAL A 106 17.49 20.72 -4.42
CA VAL A 106 17.01 19.41 -3.94
C VAL A 106 15.95 19.61 -2.89
N TRP A 107 14.74 19.16 -3.18
CA TRP A 107 13.55 19.40 -2.37
C TRP A 107 13.00 18.10 -1.79
N LYS A 108 12.84 18.06 -0.48
CA LYS A 108 12.14 16.99 0.22
C LYS A 108 10.70 17.41 0.51
N TYR A 109 9.74 16.57 0.10
CA TYR A 109 8.32 16.73 0.37
C TYR A 109 7.86 15.61 1.30
N GLY A 110 7.33 15.96 2.47
CA GLY A 110 6.67 15.02 3.36
C GLY A 110 5.23 14.78 2.90
N LEU A 111 4.78 13.53 2.99
CA LEU A 111 3.40 13.15 2.67
C LEU A 111 2.50 13.14 3.91
N GLY A 112 3.09 13.29 5.11
CA GLY A 112 2.39 13.40 6.38
C GLY A 112 1.77 12.11 6.90
N PHE A 113 2.19 10.95 6.38
CA PHE A 113 1.68 9.66 6.83
C PHE A 113 2.75 8.57 6.77
N ALA A 114 2.51 7.52 7.54
CA ALA A 114 3.21 6.25 7.49
C ALA A 114 2.27 5.13 7.10
N LEU A 115 2.77 4.10 6.44
CA LEU A 115 2.05 2.90 6.05
C LEU A 115 2.68 1.67 6.68
N GLN A 116 1.85 0.66 6.94
CA GLN A 116 2.32 -0.66 7.35
C GLN A 116 1.43 -1.72 6.69
N ILE A 117 2.05 -2.68 6.00
CA ILE A 117 1.33 -3.81 5.45
C ILE A 117 0.98 -4.76 6.58
N GLU A 118 -0.28 -5.16 6.67
CA GLU A 118 -0.70 -6.17 7.66
C GLU A 118 -0.30 -7.56 7.13
N ASN A 119 0.84 -8.07 7.62
CA ASN A 119 1.51 -9.24 7.04
C ASN A 119 1.41 -10.53 7.86
N ARG A 120 0.49 -10.62 8.85
CA ARG A 120 0.47 -11.77 9.78
C ARG A 120 0.42 -13.14 9.09
N ASN A 121 -0.14 -13.20 7.88
CA ASN A 121 -0.26 -14.43 7.09
C ASN A 121 0.43 -14.31 5.72
N LYS A 122 1.46 -13.45 5.62
CA LYS A 122 2.26 -13.36 4.39
C LYS A 122 3.02 -14.67 4.20
N PRO A 123 2.94 -15.31 3.04
CA PRO A 123 3.81 -16.44 2.71
C PRO A 123 5.29 -16.06 2.89
N ALA A 124 6.11 -17.00 3.38
CA ALA A 124 7.52 -16.72 3.69
C ALA A 124 8.37 -16.48 2.43
N ASP A 125 7.89 -16.95 1.29
CA ASP A 125 8.51 -16.83 -0.03
C ASP A 125 8.14 -15.55 -0.79
N ILE A 126 7.35 -14.65 -0.17
CA ILE A 126 6.91 -13.41 -0.79
C ILE A 126 7.47 -12.19 -0.05
N SER A 127 8.01 -11.24 -0.80
CA SER A 127 8.34 -9.88 -0.37
C SER A 127 7.31 -8.87 -0.88
N ARG A 128 7.06 -7.83 -0.09
CA ARG A 128 6.19 -6.71 -0.48
C ARG A 128 6.85 -5.40 -0.14
N CYS A 129 6.57 -4.40 -0.97
CA CYS A 129 6.96 -3.00 -0.71
C CYS A 129 5.93 -2.06 -1.32
N PHE A 130 5.99 -0.77 -0.95
CA PHE A 130 5.30 0.26 -1.70
C PHE A 130 6.29 0.90 -2.66
N THR A 131 5.88 1.04 -3.91
CA THR A 131 6.67 1.70 -4.94
C THR A 131 6.08 3.07 -5.23
N LEU A 132 6.84 4.15 -4.96
CA LEU A 132 6.47 5.51 -5.27
C LEU A 132 7.01 5.89 -6.65
N ARG A 133 6.14 6.48 -7.46
CA ARG A 133 6.46 6.97 -8.82
C ARG A 133 6.02 8.42 -8.99
N PRO A 134 6.69 9.20 -9.86
CA PRO A 134 6.17 10.49 -10.29
C PRO A 134 4.81 10.30 -10.95
N ARG A 135 3.96 11.32 -10.88
CA ARG A 135 2.73 11.35 -11.66
C ARG A 135 3.05 11.68 -13.13
N SER A 136 2.19 11.25 -14.04
CA SER A 136 2.34 11.56 -15.47
C SER A 136 2.42 13.07 -15.76
N SER A 137 1.89 13.92 -14.88
CA SER A 137 1.94 15.38 -14.98
C SER A 137 3.27 16.01 -14.55
N VAL A 138 4.27 15.23 -14.09
CA VAL A 138 5.58 15.74 -13.62
C VAL A 138 6.28 16.60 -14.67
N TRP A 139 6.09 16.30 -15.95
CA TRP A 139 6.67 17.09 -17.05
C TRP A 139 6.23 18.56 -17.10
N LYS A 140 5.10 18.90 -16.44
CA LYS A 140 4.60 20.28 -16.31
C LYS A 140 5.36 21.08 -15.25
N THR A 141 6.24 20.43 -14.51
CA THR A 141 7.11 21.00 -13.49
C THR A 141 8.56 20.83 -13.90
N GLY A 142 9.45 21.61 -13.32
CA GLY A 142 10.88 21.40 -13.49
C GLY A 142 11.48 20.32 -12.59
N MET A 143 10.64 19.39 -12.08
CA MET A 143 11.03 18.44 -11.05
C MET A 143 11.30 17.06 -11.61
N ALA A 144 12.29 16.35 -11.06
CA ALA A 144 12.57 14.94 -11.32
C ALA A 144 12.73 14.21 -9.98
N LEU A 145 12.07 13.08 -9.80
CA LEU A 145 12.21 12.25 -8.59
C LEU A 145 13.66 11.75 -8.50
N SER A 146 14.35 11.99 -7.37
CA SER A 146 15.80 11.79 -7.24
C SER A 146 16.26 10.35 -7.41
N ASN A 147 15.42 9.39 -7.05
CA ASN A 147 15.67 7.96 -7.17
C ASN A 147 14.84 7.29 -8.28
N SER A 148 14.32 8.08 -9.25
CA SER A 148 13.49 7.62 -10.37
C SER A 148 12.22 6.89 -9.94
N GLU A 149 12.36 5.84 -9.15
CA GLU A 149 11.33 5.09 -8.46
C GLU A 149 11.81 4.84 -7.03
N ALA A 150 10.97 5.16 -6.03
CA ALA A 150 11.32 4.98 -4.63
C ALA A 150 10.65 3.73 -4.07
N THR A 151 11.45 2.82 -3.55
CA THR A 151 10.99 1.65 -2.81
C THR A 151 10.84 1.99 -1.34
N ILE A 152 9.66 1.71 -0.78
CA ILE A 152 9.37 1.82 0.65
C ILE A 152 9.21 0.40 1.18
N ASP A 153 10.18 -0.06 1.91
CA ASP A 153 10.25 -1.41 2.45
C ASP A 153 9.09 -1.70 3.41
N ASP A 154 8.63 -2.95 3.46
CA ASP A 154 7.57 -3.44 4.34
C ASP A 154 7.83 -3.12 5.83
N GLY A 155 9.10 -3.18 6.25
CA GLY A 155 9.52 -2.86 7.63
C GLY A 155 9.63 -1.35 7.94
N PHE A 156 9.49 -0.46 6.96
CA PHE A 156 9.59 0.99 7.19
C PHE A 156 8.26 1.54 7.70
N VAL A 157 8.26 2.06 8.92
CA VAL A 157 7.08 2.63 9.61
C VAL A 157 7.20 4.13 9.89
N GLY A 158 8.19 4.79 9.29
CA GLY A 158 8.37 6.23 9.37
C GLY A 158 7.47 7.00 8.40
N GLU A 159 7.51 8.34 8.49
CA GLU A 159 6.82 9.20 7.52
C GLU A 159 7.37 8.99 6.12
N ILE A 160 6.47 8.74 5.17
CA ILE A 160 6.82 8.63 3.76
C ILE A 160 7.06 10.03 3.18
N SER A 161 8.15 10.17 2.44
CA SER A 161 8.53 11.42 1.78
C SER A 161 9.11 11.16 0.39
N ALA A 162 9.04 12.15 -0.47
CA ALA A 162 9.64 12.12 -1.80
C ALA A 162 10.68 13.22 -1.94
N VAL A 163 11.84 12.90 -2.51
CA VAL A 163 12.90 13.86 -2.79
C VAL A 163 12.97 14.10 -4.29
N PHE A 164 12.98 15.35 -4.69
CA PHE A 164 13.03 15.77 -6.09
C PHE A 164 14.22 16.68 -6.34
N TYR A 165 14.86 16.52 -7.49
CA TYR A 165 15.72 17.55 -8.08
C TYR A 165 14.86 18.56 -8.82
N HIS A 166 15.16 19.87 -8.68
CA HIS A 166 14.60 20.92 -9.52
C HIS A 166 15.54 21.13 -10.70
N VAL A 167 15.36 20.33 -11.74
CA VAL A 167 16.29 20.25 -12.89
C VAL A 167 16.07 21.36 -13.92
N MET A 168 14.90 21.99 -13.92
CA MET A 168 14.55 23.11 -14.80
C MET A 168 14.11 24.32 -13.97
N PRO A 169 15.04 25.18 -13.50
CA PRO A 169 14.71 26.29 -12.58
C PRO A 169 13.69 27.29 -13.13
N ASN A 170 13.55 27.38 -14.44
CA ASN A 170 12.58 28.29 -15.11
C ASN A 170 11.15 27.72 -15.12
N MET A 171 10.96 26.48 -14.73
CA MET A 171 9.65 25.85 -14.60
C MET A 171 9.19 25.84 -13.14
N PRO A 172 7.87 25.75 -12.88
CA PRO A 172 7.37 25.69 -11.51
C PRO A 172 7.84 24.42 -10.82
N ARG A 173 8.08 24.48 -9.50
CA ARG A 173 8.24 23.32 -8.64
C ARG A 173 6.92 23.00 -7.93
N TYR A 174 6.82 21.79 -7.38
CA TYR A 174 5.71 21.41 -6.51
C TYR A 174 5.64 22.29 -5.26
N LYS A 175 4.44 22.43 -4.73
CA LYS A 175 4.10 23.16 -3.49
C LYS A 175 3.33 22.24 -2.54
N VAL A 176 3.27 22.62 -1.27
CA VAL A 176 2.35 22.01 -0.31
C VAL A 176 0.93 22.06 -0.87
N GLY A 177 0.20 20.95 -0.78
CA GLY A 177 -1.13 20.76 -1.35
C GLY A 177 -1.16 20.14 -2.74
N ASP A 178 -0.04 20.11 -3.46
CA ASP A 178 0.04 19.47 -4.78
C ASP A 178 0.03 17.94 -4.66
N LYS A 179 -0.55 17.28 -5.67
CA LYS A 179 -0.36 15.85 -5.92
C LYS A 179 1.00 15.64 -6.57
N ILE A 180 1.96 15.09 -5.86
CA ILE A 180 3.37 15.04 -6.31
C ILE A 180 3.84 13.68 -6.75
N VAL A 181 3.36 12.61 -6.10
CA VAL A 181 3.69 11.21 -6.39
C VAL A 181 2.44 10.37 -6.35
N GLN A 182 2.57 9.17 -6.84
CA GLN A 182 1.58 8.10 -6.72
C GLN A 182 2.28 6.82 -6.29
N PHE A 183 1.57 5.94 -5.58
CA PHE A 183 2.15 4.65 -5.18
C PHE A 183 1.21 3.48 -5.45
N HIS A 184 1.79 2.30 -5.52
CA HIS A 184 1.09 1.02 -5.50
C HIS A 184 1.82 0.03 -4.59
N LEU A 185 1.15 -1.05 -4.23
CA LEU A 185 1.76 -2.19 -3.56
C LEU A 185 2.39 -3.10 -4.61
N GLU A 186 3.67 -3.40 -4.43
CA GLU A 186 4.42 -4.35 -5.24
C GLU A 186 4.66 -5.65 -4.46
N THR A 187 4.66 -6.76 -5.16
CA THR A 187 4.91 -8.10 -4.60
C THR A 187 5.91 -8.82 -5.48
N SER A 188 6.93 -9.40 -4.87
CA SER A 188 7.92 -10.22 -5.55
C SER A 188 8.22 -11.49 -4.76
N ASP A 189 8.78 -12.48 -5.43
CA ASP A 189 9.30 -13.67 -4.76
C ASP A 189 10.56 -13.33 -3.96
N ASN A 190 10.73 -13.96 -2.81
CA ASN A 190 12.01 -13.94 -2.10
C ASN A 190 13.04 -14.73 -2.89
N ILE A 191 14.21 -14.17 -3.06
CA ILE A 191 15.33 -14.86 -3.71
C ILE A 191 16.30 -15.39 -2.65
N MET A 192 16.87 -16.57 -2.93
CA MET A 192 17.99 -17.13 -2.19
C MET A 192 19.23 -17.07 -3.07
N LEU A 193 20.20 -16.23 -2.70
CA LEU A 193 21.48 -16.16 -3.41
C LEU A 193 22.36 -17.31 -2.97
N ILE A 194 22.83 -18.10 -3.94
CA ILE A 194 23.76 -19.22 -3.73
C ILE A 194 25.03 -18.90 -4.52
N GLU A 195 26.14 -18.77 -3.79
CA GLU A 195 27.45 -18.58 -4.42
C GLU A 195 27.85 -19.83 -5.22
N THR A 196 28.31 -19.62 -6.44
CA THR A 196 28.79 -20.66 -7.32
C THR A 196 29.93 -20.17 -8.20
N ASP A 197 30.87 -21.03 -8.53
CA ASP A 197 32.01 -20.71 -9.43
C ASP A 197 31.55 -20.57 -10.88
N GLU A 198 30.47 -21.25 -11.28
CA GLU A 198 29.99 -21.27 -12.67
C GLU A 198 28.48 -21.11 -12.76
N LEU A 199 28.01 -20.34 -13.73
CA LEU A 199 26.60 -20.22 -14.11
C LEU A 199 26.30 -21.17 -15.29
N ASN A 200 25.03 -21.55 -15.40
CA ASN A 200 24.54 -22.33 -16.52
C ASN A 200 24.74 -21.57 -17.84
N LYS A 201 25.18 -22.25 -18.87
CA LYS A 201 25.30 -21.68 -20.22
C LYS A 201 23.92 -21.39 -20.81
N THR A 202 23.78 -20.22 -21.39
CA THR A 202 22.56 -19.78 -22.10
C THR A 202 22.89 -19.34 -23.52
N GLU A 203 21.91 -19.31 -24.40
CA GLU A 203 22.07 -18.83 -25.78
C GLU A 203 22.55 -17.36 -25.83
N ARG A 204 22.10 -16.55 -24.89
CA ARG A 204 22.49 -15.12 -24.78
C ARG A 204 23.92 -14.97 -24.25
N GLY A 205 24.39 -15.86 -23.37
CA GLY A 205 25.67 -15.75 -22.69
C GLY A 205 25.83 -14.45 -21.92
N ASP A 206 26.96 -13.79 -22.07
CA ASP A 206 27.35 -12.52 -21.47
C ASP A 206 27.05 -11.30 -22.35
N ASN A 207 26.34 -11.49 -23.45
CA ASN A 207 26.00 -10.42 -24.38
C ASN A 207 24.98 -9.45 -23.77
N GLY A 208 25.37 -8.16 -23.65
CA GLY A 208 24.57 -7.06 -23.12
C GLY A 208 24.62 -5.80 -24.00
N TYR A 209 24.06 -4.71 -23.49
CA TYR A 209 24.18 -3.34 -24.04
C TYR A 209 23.93 -3.22 -25.56
N GLY A 210 22.83 -3.76 -26.06
CA GLY A 210 22.45 -3.65 -27.48
C GLY A 210 23.12 -4.68 -28.37
N SER A 211 23.64 -5.79 -27.82
CA SER A 211 24.23 -6.87 -28.61
C SER A 211 23.24 -7.49 -29.60
N SER A 212 21.93 -7.37 -29.38
CA SER A 212 20.84 -7.78 -30.27
C SER A 212 20.62 -6.84 -31.47
N ASP A 213 21.20 -5.62 -31.44
CA ASP A 213 21.04 -4.61 -32.50
C ASP A 213 22.07 -4.77 -33.62
N LYS A 214 22.98 -5.72 -33.50
CA LYS A 214 23.90 -6.09 -34.58
C LYS A 214 23.11 -6.88 -35.64
N LYS A 215 22.78 -6.19 -36.74
CA LYS A 215 22.33 -6.81 -37.97
C LYS A 215 23.45 -7.56 -38.65
#